data_e655085a702aaaf06535fa7bf04a79ad
#
_entry.id   e655085a702aaaf06535fa7bf04a79ad
#
_cell.length_a   1.000
_cell.length_b   1.000
_cell.length_c   1.000
_cell.angle_alpha   90.00
_cell.angle_beta   90.00
_cell.angle_gamma   90.00
#
_symmetry.space_group_name_H-M   'P 1'
#
loop_
_entity.id
_entity.type
_entity.pdbx_description
1 polymer ?
#
loop_
_entity_poly.entity_id
_entity_poly.type
_entity_poly.pdbx_seq_one_letter_code
_entity_poly.pdbx_strand_id
1 'polypeptide(L)'
;MTLRKPTAGQALVEFALLAALLVTLLLGIVDFGRAYYTQVQIKNAVGDAGYYAIQNPGDTPGTKQVIIRQLSYLNPAPVASDIQVTSTCSSNVGKTQISVTYQYHLMFSWLVPSAQVTLGDETFVPQLEAC
;
A
#
# COMPACT_ATOMS: atom_id res chain seq x y z
N MET A 1 1.06 -5.90 -61.24
CA MET A 1 1.10 -5.99 -59.77
C MET A 1 1.73 -4.71 -59.24
N THR A 2 0.92 -3.69 -58.92
CA THR A 2 1.41 -2.37 -58.46
C THR A 2 1.68 -2.46 -56.97
N LEU A 3 2.94 -2.56 -56.56
CA LEU A 3 3.37 -2.43 -55.16
C LEU A 3 3.03 -1.01 -54.67
N ARG A 4 1.98 -0.91 -53.88
CA ARG A 4 1.62 0.32 -53.17
C ARG A 4 2.79 0.70 -52.28
N LYS A 5 3.49 1.80 -52.56
CA LYS A 5 4.52 2.36 -51.67
C LYS A 5 3.86 2.66 -50.34
N PRO A 6 4.37 2.15 -49.18
CA PRO A 6 3.87 2.56 -47.89
C PRO A 6 4.06 4.08 -47.79
N THR A 7 2.98 4.78 -47.58
CA THR A 7 3.05 6.24 -47.36
C THR A 7 3.74 6.47 -46.01
N ALA A 8 4.75 7.34 -45.99
CA ALA A 8 5.52 7.66 -44.76
C ALA A 8 4.61 8.08 -43.60
N GLY A 9 3.40 8.60 -43.87
CA GLY A 9 2.39 8.89 -42.84
C GLY A 9 1.79 7.67 -42.14
N GLN A 10 1.64 6.54 -42.86
CA GLN A 10 1.10 5.32 -42.22
C GLN A 10 2.07 4.75 -41.19
N ALA A 11 3.37 4.71 -41.50
CA ALA A 11 4.39 4.24 -40.54
C ALA A 11 4.50 5.15 -39.31
N LEU A 12 4.31 6.45 -39.44
CA LEU A 12 4.27 7.40 -38.35
C LEU A 12 3.08 7.14 -37.42
N VAL A 13 1.90 6.87 -37.96
CA VAL A 13 0.71 6.55 -37.16
C VAL A 13 0.89 5.23 -36.41
N GLU A 14 1.40 4.21 -37.05
CA GLU A 14 1.71 2.91 -36.45
C GLU A 14 2.72 3.07 -35.30
N PHE A 15 3.80 3.82 -35.53
CA PHE A 15 4.79 4.11 -34.49
C PHE A 15 4.17 4.89 -33.29
N ALA A 16 3.34 5.89 -33.58
CA ALA A 16 2.69 6.68 -32.54
C ALA A 16 1.77 5.83 -31.64
N LEU A 17 1.02 4.90 -32.23
CA LEU A 17 0.14 3.99 -31.49
C LEU A 17 0.95 3.01 -30.63
N LEU A 18 2.00 2.43 -31.18
CA LEU A 18 2.89 1.53 -30.46
C LEU A 18 3.64 2.26 -29.32
N ALA A 19 4.10 3.48 -29.55
CA ALA A 19 4.77 4.29 -28.55
C ALA A 19 3.82 4.64 -27.39
N ALA A 20 2.58 5.04 -27.66
CA ALA A 20 1.57 5.31 -26.63
C ALA A 20 1.27 4.07 -25.78
N LEU A 21 1.11 2.91 -26.43
CA LEU A 21 0.89 1.64 -25.74
C LEU A 21 2.08 1.29 -24.82
N LEU A 22 3.30 1.43 -25.34
CA LEU A 22 4.52 1.10 -24.60
C LEU A 22 4.73 2.03 -23.41
N VAL A 23 4.49 3.33 -23.56
CA VAL A 23 4.56 4.32 -22.48
C VAL A 23 3.52 3.98 -21.39
N THR A 24 2.28 3.68 -21.79
CA THR A 24 1.22 3.30 -20.82
C THR A 24 1.60 2.06 -20.02
N LEU A 25 2.20 1.07 -20.67
CA LEU A 25 2.65 -0.17 -20.03
C LEU A 25 3.80 0.11 -19.04
N LEU A 26 4.78 0.91 -19.44
CA LEU A 26 5.90 1.29 -18.57
C LEU A 26 5.41 2.04 -17.31
N LEU A 27 4.51 2.98 -17.49
CA LEU A 27 3.93 3.71 -16.37
C LEU A 27 3.15 2.77 -15.42
N GLY A 28 2.39 1.80 -15.96
CA GLY A 28 1.70 0.79 -15.16
C GLY A 28 2.66 -0.06 -14.31
N ILE A 29 3.81 -0.45 -14.87
CA ILE A 29 4.85 -1.20 -14.14
C ILE A 29 5.41 -0.37 -12.99
N VAL A 30 5.68 0.92 -13.22
CA VAL A 30 6.19 1.83 -12.18
C VAL A 30 5.18 2.01 -11.04
N ASP A 31 3.90 2.20 -11.37
CA ASP A 31 2.84 2.35 -10.36
C ASP A 31 2.67 1.09 -9.52
N PHE A 32 2.67 -0.07 -10.17
CA PHE A 32 2.63 -1.35 -9.48
C PHE A 32 3.83 -1.54 -8.54
N GLY A 33 5.04 -1.22 -9.01
CA GLY A 33 6.25 -1.31 -8.19
C GLY A 33 6.18 -0.43 -6.94
N ARG A 34 5.67 0.81 -7.09
CA ARG A 34 5.48 1.73 -5.96
C ARG A 34 4.40 1.25 -4.99
N ALA A 35 3.27 0.77 -5.48
CA ALA A 35 2.21 0.20 -4.65
C ALA A 35 2.71 -1.01 -3.86
N TYR A 36 3.44 -1.91 -4.52
CA TYR A 36 4.05 -3.07 -3.88
C TYR A 36 5.06 -2.67 -2.80
N TYR A 37 5.93 -1.70 -3.09
CA TYR A 37 6.87 -1.17 -2.10
C TYR A 37 6.14 -0.61 -0.88
N THR A 38 5.09 0.18 -1.09
CA THR A 38 4.26 0.72 0.00
C THR A 38 3.62 -0.39 0.83
N GLN A 39 3.11 -1.44 0.19
CA GLN A 39 2.55 -2.60 0.89
C GLN A 39 3.59 -3.29 1.81
N VAL A 40 4.82 -3.46 1.33
CA VAL A 40 5.91 -4.04 2.13
C VAL A 40 6.24 -3.15 3.33
N GLN A 41 6.24 -1.83 3.16
CA GLN A 41 6.49 -0.89 4.26
C GLN A 41 5.37 -0.92 5.32
N ILE A 42 4.11 -1.00 4.90
CA ILE A 42 2.97 -1.17 5.81
C ILE A 42 3.14 -2.46 6.62
N LYS A 43 3.47 -3.56 5.96
CA LYS A 43 3.70 -4.84 6.61
C LYS A 43 4.81 -4.78 7.67
N ASN A 44 5.93 -4.13 7.34
CA ASN A 44 7.04 -3.94 8.28
C ASN A 44 6.61 -3.08 9.48
N ALA A 45 5.89 -1.98 9.24
CA ALA A 45 5.41 -1.09 10.28
C ALA A 45 4.43 -1.79 11.24
N VAL A 46 3.54 -2.63 10.71
CA VAL A 46 2.62 -3.45 11.51
C VAL A 46 3.39 -4.49 12.33
N GLY A 47 4.42 -5.10 11.76
CA GLY A 47 5.31 -6.04 12.46
C GLY A 47 6.02 -5.39 13.66
N ASP A 48 6.62 -4.21 13.45
CA ASP A 48 7.33 -3.47 14.49
C ASP A 48 6.36 -2.95 15.58
N ALA A 49 5.16 -2.52 15.19
CA ALA A 49 4.12 -2.16 16.13
C ALA A 49 3.65 -3.37 16.97
N GLY A 50 3.58 -4.55 16.36
CA GLY A 50 3.31 -5.80 17.05
C GLY A 50 4.38 -6.12 18.09
N TYR A 51 5.65 -5.93 17.74
CA TYR A 51 6.76 -6.11 18.68
C TYR A 51 6.70 -5.11 19.86
N TYR A 52 6.36 -3.85 19.57
CA TYR A 52 6.13 -2.85 20.60
C TYR A 52 4.97 -3.21 21.54
N ALA A 53 3.86 -3.69 20.99
CA ALA A 53 2.68 -4.06 21.74
C ALA A 53 2.92 -5.25 22.70
N ILE A 54 3.83 -6.18 22.35
CA ILE A 54 4.25 -7.28 23.22
C ILE A 54 5.01 -6.73 24.44
N GLN A 55 5.86 -5.73 24.23
CA GLN A 55 6.68 -5.13 25.30
C GLN A 55 5.88 -4.15 26.17
N ASN A 56 4.83 -3.55 25.62
CA ASN A 56 3.99 -2.55 26.29
C ASN A 56 2.51 -2.93 26.19
N PRO A 57 2.07 -3.97 26.92
CA PRO A 57 0.69 -4.44 26.85
C PRO A 57 -0.29 -3.32 27.22
N GLY A 58 -1.32 -3.15 26.40
CA GLY A 58 -2.36 -2.14 26.64
C GLY A 58 -2.02 -0.72 26.18
N ASP A 59 -0.78 -0.41 25.77
CA ASP A 59 -0.42 0.90 25.22
C ASP A 59 -0.84 1.02 23.75
N THR A 60 -2.14 1.13 23.54
CA THR A 60 -2.72 1.36 22.21
C THR A 60 -2.23 2.65 21.55
N PRO A 61 -2.13 3.81 22.24
CA PRO A 61 -1.60 5.03 21.64
C PRO A 61 -0.15 4.89 21.18
N GLY A 62 0.72 4.29 21.99
CA GLY A 62 2.13 4.05 21.65
C GLY A 62 2.25 3.13 20.43
N THR A 63 1.47 2.05 20.39
CA THR A 63 1.43 1.11 19.26
C THR A 63 1.06 1.81 17.95
N LYS A 64 0.04 2.67 17.95
CA LYS A 64 -0.34 3.49 16.78
C LYS A 64 0.76 4.46 16.37
N GLN A 65 1.42 5.08 17.36
CA GLN A 65 2.50 6.05 17.10
C GLN A 65 3.70 5.43 16.41
N VAL A 66 4.03 4.17 16.67
CA VAL A 66 5.10 3.44 15.96
C VAL A 66 4.79 3.38 14.47
N ILE A 67 3.56 2.99 14.10
CA ILE A 67 3.13 2.90 12.70
C ILE A 67 3.14 4.28 12.02
N ILE A 68 2.56 5.29 12.66
CA ILE A 68 2.50 6.65 12.10
C ILE A 68 3.90 7.19 11.85
N ARG A 69 4.84 6.98 12.78
CA ARG A 69 6.23 7.44 12.65
C ARG A 69 6.93 6.75 11.47
N GLN A 70 6.79 5.46 11.33
CA GLN A 70 7.43 4.70 10.25
C GLN A 70 6.87 5.04 8.88
N LEU A 71 5.56 5.31 8.79
CA LEU A 71 4.89 5.61 7.53
C LEU A 71 4.73 7.11 7.26
N SER A 72 5.38 7.97 8.06
CA SER A 72 5.26 9.44 7.97
C SER A 72 5.73 10.05 6.65
N TYR A 73 6.55 9.31 5.87
CA TYR A 73 7.02 9.74 4.55
C TYR A 73 6.02 9.46 3.42
N LEU A 74 4.97 8.70 3.68
CA LEU A 74 3.90 8.47 2.70
C LEU A 74 3.08 9.74 2.47
N ASN A 75 2.54 9.90 1.27
CA ASN A 75 1.69 11.04 0.94
C ASN A 75 0.37 10.55 0.29
N PRO A 76 -0.79 10.72 0.98
CA PRO A 76 -0.92 11.22 2.35
C PRO A 76 -0.31 10.30 3.39
N ALA A 77 0.17 10.84 4.51
CA ALA A 77 0.61 10.01 5.64
C ALA A 77 -0.60 9.37 6.34
N PRO A 78 -0.51 8.11 6.80
CA PRO A 78 -1.59 7.49 7.53
C PRO A 78 -1.88 8.23 8.85
N VAL A 79 -3.14 8.31 9.19
CA VAL A 79 -3.61 8.92 10.44
C VAL A 79 -4.10 7.87 11.42
N ALA A 80 -4.30 8.24 12.66
CA ALA A 80 -4.69 7.31 13.73
C ALA A 80 -6.03 6.57 13.48
N SER A 81 -6.91 7.13 12.64
CA SER A 81 -8.17 6.48 12.20
C SER A 81 -7.94 5.30 11.26
N ASP A 82 -6.85 5.30 10.51
CA ASP A 82 -6.51 4.25 9.55
C ASP A 82 -5.91 3.01 10.24
N ILE A 83 -5.63 3.15 11.54
CA ILE A 83 -4.99 2.13 12.36
C ILE A 83 -5.96 1.66 13.44
N GLN A 84 -6.32 0.40 13.39
CA GLN A 84 -7.13 -0.25 14.41
C GLN A 84 -6.23 -1.12 15.30
N VAL A 85 -6.30 -0.90 16.61
CA VAL A 85 -5.62 -1.73 17.61
C VAL A 85 -6.69 -2.20 18.58
N THR A 86 -6.94 -3.50 18.61
CA THR A 86 -7.97 -4.11 19.45
C THR A 86 -7.33 -5.20 20.29
N SER A 87 -7.38 -5.02 21.62
CA SER A 87 -6.95 -6.04 22.57
C SER A 87 -8.15 -6.84 23.04
N THR A 88 -8.08 -8.14 22.93
CA THR A 88 -9.12 -9.08 23.37
C THR A 88 -8.52 -10.07 24.36
N CYS A 89 -9.26 -10.36 25.42
CA CYS A 89 -8.91 -11.37 26.40
C CYS A 89 -9.91 -12.51 26.34
N SER A 90 -9.41 -13.72 26.12
CA SER A 90 -10.24 -14.93 26.12
C SER A 90 -9.50 -16.06 26.84
N SER A 91 -10.14 -16.64 27.84
CA SER A 91 -9.61 -17.78 28.60
C SER A 91 -8.21 -17.54 29.19
N ASN A 92 -7.97 -16.37 29.78
CA ASN A 92 -6.68 -15.90 30.31
C ASN A 92 -5.56 -15.73 29.29
N VAL A 93 -5.89 -15.68 27.99
CA VAL A 93 -4.95 -15.40 26.93
C VAL A 93 -5.33 -14.06 26.28
N GLY A 94 -4.48 -13.07 26.46
CA GLY A 94 -4.59 -11.79 25.80
C GLY A 94 -4.08 -11.89 24.36
N LYS A 95 -4.82 -11.30 23.43
CA LYS A 95 -4.39 -11.12 22.04
C LYS A 95 -4.61 -9.67 21.63
N THR A 96 -3.62 -9.07 21.01
CA THR A 96 -3.76 -7.76 20.38
C THR A 96 -3.76 -7.93 18.87
N GLN A 97 -4.84 -7.48 18.25
CA GLN A 97 -4.96 -7.39 16.80
C GLN A 97 -4.61 -5.96 16.40
N ILE A 98 -3.70 -5.84 15.45
CA ILE A 98 -3.28 -4.57 14.87
C ILE A 98 -3.57 -4.65 13.38
N SER A 99 -4.39 -3.76 12.86
CA SER A 99 -4.67 -3.66 11.42
C SER A 99 -4.49 -2.23 10.93
N VAL A 100 -3.97 -2.09 9.74
CA VAL A 100 -3.76 -0.82 9.04
C VAL A 100 -4.47 -0.88 7.71
N THR A 101 -5.20 0.17 7.39
CA THR A 101 -5.85 0.34 6.07
C THR A 101 -5.35 1.64 5.46
N TYR A 102 -4.77 1.56 4.28
CA TYR A 102 -4.20 2.70 3.58
C TYR A 102 -4.75 2.81 2.15
N GLN A 103 -5.20 4.00 1.77
CA GLN A 103 -5.69 4.28 0.42
C GLN A 103 -4.52 4.79 -0.44
N TYR A 104 -4.01 3.92 -1.30
CA TYR A 104 -2.94 4.26 -2.23
C TYR A 104 -3.51 4.90 -3.50
N HIS A 105 -3.02 6.09 -3.84
CA HIS A 105 -3.39 6.81 -5.06
C HIS A 105 -2.41 6.48 -6.19
N LEU A 106 -2.93 5.90 -7.27
CA LEU A 106 -2.13 5.65 -8.47
C LEU A 106 -1.74 6.97 -9.15
N MET A 107 -0.58 7.02 -9.78
CA MET A 107 -0.13 8.20 -10.54
C MET A 107 -1.07 8.54 -11.70
N PHE A 108 -1.78 7.53 -12.20
CA PHE A 108 -2.79 7.69 -13.25
C PHE A 108 -4.19 8.08 -12.75
N SER A 109 -4.35 8.42 -11.50
CA SER A 109 -5.64 8.85 -10.95
C SER A 109 -6.25 10.05 -11.70
N TRP A 110 -5.42 10.85 -12.39
CA TRP A 110 -5.88 11.93 -13.28
C TRP A 110 -6.59 11.41 -14.54
N LEU A 111 -6.25 10.21 -15.02
CA LEU A 111 -6.90 9.57 -16.18
C LEU A 111 -8.11 8.73 -15.76
N VAL A 112 -8.02 8.11 -14.58
CA VAL A 112 -9.08 7.28 -13.99
C VAL A 112 -9.30 7.76 -12.54
N PRO A 113 -10.22 8.71 -12.30
CA PRO A 113 -10.40 9.35 -10.99
C PRO A 113 -10.72 8.39 -9.84
N SER A 114 -11.23 7.20 -10.14
CA SER A 114 -11.54 6.15 -9.16
C SER A 114 -10.40 5.13 -8.97
N ALA A 115 -9.23 5.35 -9.58
CA ALA A 115 -8.10 4.43 -9.50
C ALA A 115 -7.38 4.57 -8.16
N GLN A 116 -7.95 3.97 -7.13
CA GLN A 116 -7.38 3.84 -5.80
C GLN A 116 -7.27 2.35 -5.46
N VAL A 117 -6.19 2.00 -4.78
CA VAL A 117 -5.97 0.65 -4.29
C VAL A 117 -5.89 0.70 -2.77
N THR A 118 -6.71 -0.11 -2.11
CA THR A 118 -6.64 -0.26 -0.66
C THR A 118 -5.51 -1.22 -0.34
N LEU A 119 -4.49 -0.71 0.34
CA LEU A 119 -3.39 -1.47 0.87
C LEU A 119 -3.60 -1.63 2.37
N GLY A 120 -3.17 -2.75 2.93
CA GLY A 120 -3.29 -2.96 4.36
C GLY A 120 -2.63 -4.25 4.79
N ASP A 121 -2.40 -4.35 6.08
CA ASP A 121 -1.91 -5.56 6.71
C ASP A 121 -2.50 -5.69 8.12
N GLU A 122 -2.58 -6.91 8.61
CA GLU A 122 -2.97 -7.16 9.99
C GLU A 122 -2.05 -8.20 10.65
N THR A 123 -1.82 -8.03 11.93
CA THR A 123 -1.07 -8.99 12.73
C THR A 123 -1.76 -9.25 14.06
N PHE A 124 -1.58 -10.45 14.55
CA PHE A 124 -2.05 -10.86 15.87
C PHE A 124 -0.84 -11.15 16.74
N VAL A 125 -0.77 -10.47 17.87
CA VAL A 125 0.30 -10.69 18.84
C VAL A 125 -0.28 -11.18 20.15
N PRO A 126 0.29 -12.23 20.77
CA PRO A 126 -0.09 -12.65 22.10
C PRO A 126 0.37 -11.61 23.11
N GLN A 127 -0.44 -11.37 24.14
CA GLN A 127 0.01 -10.64 25.32
C GLN A 127 0.67 -11.61 26.29
N LEU A 128 1.84 -11.24 26.79
CA LEU A 128 2.60 -12.07 27.74
C LEU A 128 2.02 -12.02 29.15
N GLU A 129 1.20 -11.05 29.44
CA GLU A 129 0.51 -10.94 30.73
C GLU A 129 -0.88 -11.57 30.63
N ALA A 130 -1.20 -12.34 31.68
CA ALA A 130 -2.54 -12.86 31.84
C ALA A 130 -3.51 -11.68 32.08
N CYS A 131 -4.52 -11.58 31.28
CA CYS A 131 -5.59 -10.62 31.51
C CYS A 131 -6.67 -11.20 32.47
#